data_bf0bbfecab3e1d440f16139d8923aed8
#
_entry.id   bf0bbfecab3e1d440f16139d8923aed8
#
_cell.length_a   1.000
_cell.length_b   1.000
_cell.length_c   1.000
_cell.angle_alpha   90.00
_cell.angle_beta   90.00
_cell.angle_gamma   90.00
#
_symmetry.space_group_name_H-M   'P 1'
#
loop_
_entity.id
_entity.type
_entity.pdbx_description
1 polymer ?
#
loop_
_entity_poly.entity_id
_entity_poly.type
_entity_poly.pdbx_seq_one_letter_code
_entity_poly.pdbx_strand_id
1 'polypeptide(L)'
;MKKFVYLLILILFACQAKNKETSNIVSVSILPQKYFVDQITGDLVHVNVLVPPGSSPHNYEVLPSQMKALAQSKVWLQIGLLTFENAWKIKFTDINKDLKIVNSSEGIIPIPGSIDADQEHSGTFDPHVWLAPAEIKIIAKNTLNALITSFPEHAGSFMVNYNRLLQKIDSLSGQIEQKLAPLKNRNILIFHPALAYYARQFKLEQIPLEMDGKEPSPKHMKDIVDLARKQNIRIIFIQKEFDAENALQLSREIGGEVVVIDPLDYNWEKQMLDITEKIATQK
;
A
#
# COMPACT_ATOMS: atom_id res chain seq x y z
N MET A 1 -57.79 51.44 40.09
CA MET A 1 -57.62 50.92 38.75
C MET A 1 -56.15 50.55 38.58
N LYS A 2 -55.80 49.27 38.76
CA LYS A 2 -54.44 48.78 38.63
C LYS A 2 -54.26 48.16 37.22
N LYS A 3 -53.40 48.76 36.39
CA LYS A 3 -53.06 48.23 35.05
C LYS A 3 -52.00 47.16 35.23
N PHE A 4 -52.31 45.90 34.94
CA PHE A 4 -51.37 44.78 34.83
C PHE A 4 -50.69 44.86 33.47
N VAL A 5 -49.36 45.07 33.43
CA VAL A 5 -48.51 44.98 32.24
C VAL A 5 -47.94 43.56 32.19
N TYR A 6 -48.42 42.74 31.24
CA TYR A 6 -47.81 41.43 30.99
C TYR A 6 -46.58 41.63 30.13
N LEU A 7 -45.41 41.39 30.73
CA LEU A 7 -44.15 41.34 30.03
C LEU A 7 -44.00 39.95 29.38
N LEU A 8 -44.20 39.89 28.06
CA LEU A 8 -44.05 38.66 27.27
C LEU A 8 -42.55 38.43 27.03
N ILE A 9 -41.94 37.52 27.82
CA ILE A 9 -40.56 37.07 27.60
C ILE A 9 -40.56 36.06 26.48
N LEU A 10 -40.16 36.49 25.29
CA LEU A 10 -39.83 35.61 24.13
C LEU A 10 -38.48 34.97 24.43
N ILE A 11 -38.50 33.73 24.88
CA ILE A 11 -37.30 32.88 24.97
C ILE A 11 -36.97 32.41 23.57
N LEU A 12 -36.04 33.07 22.90
CA LEU A 12 -35.41 32.59 21.68
C LEU A 12 -34.57 31.36 22.01
N PHE A 13 -35.13 30.19 21.85
CA PHE A 13 -34.33 28.96 21.75
C PHE A 13 -33.51 29.08 20.48
N ALA A 14 -32.30 29.64 20.60
CA ALA A 14 -31.27 29.49 19.59
C ALA A 14 -30.90 28.01 19.60
N CYS A 15 -31.44 27.24 18.65
CA CYS A 15 -30.93 25.94 18.30
C CYS A 15 -29.47 26.15 17.86
N GLN A 16 -28.53 25.99 18.77
CA GLN A 16 -27.13 25.84 18.42
C GLN A 16 -27.07 24.56 17.58
N ALA A 17 -27.11 24.73 16.27
CA ALA A 17 -26.68 23.69 15.35
C ALA A 17 -25.27 23.31 15.81
N LYS A 18 -25.13 22.14 16.41
CA LYS A 18 -23.86 21.57 16.79
C LYS A 18 -23.08 21.50 15.48
N ASN A 19 -22.20 22.48 15.26
CA ASN A 19 -21.25 22.42 14.15
C ASN A 19 -20.56 21.07 14.29
N LYS A 20 -20.93 20.12 13.41
CA LYS A 20 -20.24 18.85 13.28
C LYS A 20 -18.82 19.27 12.88
N GLU A 21 -17.89 19.33 13.84
CA GLU A 21 -16.48 19.56 13.52
C GLU A 21 -16.17 18.65 12.33
N THR A 22 -15.90 19.28 11.20
CA THR A 22 -15.64 18.52 9.98
C THR A 22 -14.32 17.82 10.19
N SER A 23 -14.40 16.52 10.47
CA SER A 23 -13.21 15.72 10.68
C SER A 23 -12.32 15.78 9.43
N ASN A 24 -11.06 16.15 9.61
CA ASN A 24 -10.06 16.16 8.55
C ASN A 24 -9.27 14.83 8.53
N ILE A 25 -9.96 13.71 8.75
CA ILE A 25 -9.33 12.39 8.81
C ILE A 25 -9.58 11.64 7.51
N VAL A 26 -8.50 11.08 6.97
CA VAL A 26 -8.47 10.10 5.88
C VAL A 26 -7.95 8.79 6.43
N SER A 27 -8.66 7.68 6.23
CA SER A 27 -8.13 6.35 6.51
C SER A 27 -7.49 5.74 5.27
N VAL A 28 -6.38 5.06 5.44
CA VAL A 28 -5.68 4.28 4.41
C VAL A 28 -5.45 2.86 4.91
N SER A 29 -5.36 1.90 4.00
CA SER A 29 -5.16 0.49 4.37
C SER A 29 -3.75 0.22 4.86
N ILE A 30 -2.73 0.74 4.18
CA ILE A 30 -1.31 0.47 4.42
C ILE A 30 -0.48 1.75 4.49
N LEU A 31 0.67 1.65 5.12
CA LEU A 31 1.55 2.79 5.38
C LEU A 31 2.09 3.49 4.12
N PRO A 32 2.42 2.81 3.00
CA PRO A 32 2.78 3.48 1.75
C PRO A 32 1.70 4.43 1.22
N GLN A 33 0.40 4.10 1.39
CA GLN A 33 -0.67 5.01 0.98
C GLN A 33 -0.65 6.32 1.78
N LYS A 34 -0.27 6.26 3.07
CA LYS A 34 -0.10 7.47 3.89
C LYS A 34 0.95 8.41 3.27
N TYR A 35 2.07 7.87 2.78
CA TYR A 35 3.08 8.69 2.11
C TYR A 35 2.47 9.49 0.94
N PHE A 36 1.69 8.85 0.07
CA PHE A 36 1.08 9.53 -1.08
C PHE A 36 0.02 10.55 -0.66
N VAL A 37 -0.80 10.25 0.35
CA VAL A 37 -1.74 11.22 0.92
C VAL A 37 -1.00 12.42 1.48
N ASP A 38 0.04 12.22 2.30
CA ASP A 38 0.84 13.29 2.90
C ASP A 38 1.52 14.16 1.83
N GLN A 39 2.07 13.55 0.75
CA GLN A 39 2.65 14.30 -0.36
C GLN A 39 1.63 15.19 -1.07
N ILE A 40 0.36 14.79 -1.15
CA ILE A 40 -0.71 15.56 -1.80
C ILE A 40 -1.30 16.60 -0.86
N THR A 41 -1.52 16.25 0.41
CA THR A 41 -2.28 17.10 1.34
C THR A 41 -1.40 17.98 2.23
N GLY A 42 -0.12 17.65 2.39
CA GLY A 42 0.70 18.23 3.46
C GLY A 42 0.05 17.98 4.82
N ASP A 43 0.05 18.99 5.66
CA ASP A 43 -0.51 18.91 7.04
C ASP A 43 -2.02 19.20 7.13
N LEU A 44 -2.72 19.31 5.98
CA LEU A 44 -4.14 19.70 5.94
C LEU A 44 -5.09 18.58 6.37
N VAL A 45 -4.65 17.31 6.32
CA VAL A 45 -5.41 16.14 6.73
C VAL A 45 -4.62 15.25 7.68
N HIS A 46 -5.33 14.62 8.62
CA HIS A 46 -4.76 13.57 9.45
C HIS A 46 -4.98 12.21 8.80
N VAL A 47 -3.92 11.40 8.67
CA VAL A 47 -4.00 10.08 8.04
C VAL A 47 -3.99 8.98 9.10
N ASN A 48 -5.07 8.21 9.16
CA ASN A 48 -5.19 7.00 9.97
C ASN A 48 -4.80 5.78 9.11
N VAL A 49 -3.80 5.02 9.55
CA VAL A 49 -3.33 3.80 8.88
C VAL A 49 -3.94 2.59 9.57
N LEU A 50 -4.59 1.70 8.82
CA LEU A 50 -5.24 0.53 9.37
C LEU A 50 -4.24 -0.58 9.69
N VAL A 51 -3.32 -0.91 8.79
CA VAL A 51 -2.28 -1.93 9.02
C VAL A 51 -1.03 -1.24 9.57
N PRO A 52 -0.68 -1.44 10.85
CA PRO A 52 0.49 -0.79 11.44
C PRO A 52 1.81 -1.40 10.92
N PRO A 53 2.94 -0.68 11.09
CA PRO A 53 4.25 -1.20 10.72
C PRO A 53 4.54 -2.57 11.34
N GLY A 54 5.11 -3.49 10.54
CA GLY A 54 5.49 -4.84 10.98
C GLY A 54 4.34 -5.85 11.00
N SER A 55 3.13 -5.46 10.58
CA SER A 55 1.99 -6.38 10.43
C SER A 55 1.78 -6.73 8.96
N SER A 56 1.40 -7.98 8.67
CA SER A 56 1.06 -8.41 7.33
C SER A 56 -0.35 -7.91 6.94
N PRO A 57 -0.53 -7.28 5.77
CA PRO A 57 -1.84 -6.86 5.31
C PRO A 57 -2.70 -8.01 4.76
N HIS A 58 -2.18 -9.23 4.67
CA HIS A 58 -2.92 -10.37 4.12
C HIS A 58 -3.98 -10.88 5.09
N ASN A 59 -3.70 -10.86 6.40
CA ASN A 59 -4.56 -11.43 7.45
C ASN A 59 -4.75 -10.49 8.66
N TYR A 60 -4.67 -9.17 8.43
CA TYR A 60 -4.73 -8.18 9.50
C TYR A 60 -6.13 -8.05 10.11
N GLU A 61 -6.21 -8.08 11.44
CA GLU A 61 -7.42 -7.75 12.21
C GLU A 61 -7.33 -6.33 12.77
N VAL A 62 -8.30 -5.50 12.40
CA VAL A 62 -8.31 -4.07 12.75
C VAL A 62 -8.61 -3.86 14.23
N LEU A 63 -7.76 -3.07 14.91
CA LEU A 63 -7.87 -2.78 16.33
C LEU A 63 -9.00 -1.77 16.63
N PRO A 64 -9.60 -1.81 17.85
CA PRO A 64 -10.65 -0.87 18.25
C PRO A 64 -10.26 0.62 18.14
N SER A 65 -8.98 0.96 18.39
CA SER A 65 -8.47 2.33 18.25
C SER A 65 -8.51 2.81 16.80
N GLN A 66 -8.17 1.94 15.84
CA GLN A 66 -8.21 2.23 14.40
C GLN A 66 -9.66 2.36 13.91
N MET A 67 -10.56 1.51 14.43
CA MET A 67 -11.99 1.61 14.16
C MET A 67 -12.58 2.95 14.63
N LYS A 68 -12.12 3.46 15.79
CA LYS A 68 -12.54 4.78 16.29
C LYS A 68 -12.11 5.91 15.36
N ALA A 69 -10.87 5.86 14.84
CA ALA A 69 -10.39 6.86 13.88
C ALA A 69 -11.11 6.75 12.53
N LEU A 70 -11.35 5.51 12.06
CA LEU A 70 -12.12 5.27 10.84
C LEU A 70 -13.57 5.77 10.95
N ALA A 71 -14.20 5.64 12.13
CA ALA A 71 -15.55 6.17 12.40
C ALA A 71 -15.64 7.68 12.18
N GLN A 72 -14.52 8.39 12.27
CA GLN A 72 -14.42 9.84 12.08
C GLN A 72 -13.86 10.20 10.68
N SER A 73 -13.46 9.23 9.87
CA SER A 73 -12.86 9.48 8.56
C SER A 73 -13.91 9.92 7.54
N LYS A 74 -13.53 10.86 6.67
CA LYS A 74 -14.36 11.25 5.50
C LYS A 74 -14.25 10.24 4.36
N VAL A 75 -13.07 9.64 4.20
CA VAL A 75 -12.80 8.67 3.14
C VAL A 75 -11.85 7.58 3.65
N TRP A 76 -12.07 6.37 3.19
CA TRP A 76 -11.13 5.26 3.26
C TRP A 76 -10.61 4.95 1.87
N LEU A 77 -9.31 5.12 1.67
CA LEU A 77 -8.60 4.77 0.47
C LEU A 77 -8.12 3.31 0.59
N GLN A 78 -8.78 2.43 -0.11
CA GLN A 78 -8.38 1.02 -0.22
C GLN A 78 -7.31 0.85 -1.30
N ILE A 79 -6.46 -0.16 -1.17
CA ILE A 79 -5.74 -0.72 -2.32
C ILE A 79 -6.75 -1.43 -3.25
N GLY A 80 -7.77 -2.06 -2.68
CA GLY A 80 -8.82 -2.76 -3.41
C GLY A 80 -8.49 -4.22 -3.76
N LEU A 81 -7.28 -4.67 -3.44
CA LEU A 81 -6.79 -6.03 -3.72
C LEU A 81 -6.37 -6.78 -2.44
N LEU A 82 -6.38 -6.12 -1.28
CA LEU A 82 -6.01 -6.74 0.00
C LEU A 82 -7.20 -7.50 0.60
N THR A 83 -6.97 -8.73 1.03
CA THR A 83 -8.03 -9.61 1.55
C THR A 83 -8.76 -9.01 2.76
N PHE A 84 -8.03 -8.38 3.71
CA PHE A 84 -8.64 -7.79 4.89
C PHE A 84 -9.61 -6.66 4.55
N GLU A 85 -9.38 -5.92 3.47
CA GLU A 85 -10.25 -4.81 3.05
C GLU A 85 -11.68 -5.31 2.77
N ASN A 86 -11.81 -6.45 2.08
CA ASN A 86 -13.09 -7.06 1.80
C ASN A 86 -13.77 -7.58 3.08
N ALA A 87 -13.01 -8.20 3.98
CA ALA A 87 -13.50 -8.73 5.24
C ALA A 87 -14.07 -7.64 6.17
N TRP A 88 -13.46 -6.45 6.14
CA TRP A 88 -13.84 -5.34 7.04
C TRP A 88 -14.79 -4.31 6.41
N LYS A 89 -14.98 -4.30 5.10
CA LYS A 89 -15.77 -3.30 4.36
C LYS A 89 -17.17 -3.11 4.94
N ILE A 90 -17.90 -4.20 5.20
CA ILE A 90 -19.27 -4.13 5.74
C ILE A 90 -19.25 -3.52 7.14
N LYS A 91 -18.36 -3.97 8.02
CA LYS A 91 -18.24 -3.45 9.39
C LYS A 91 -17.92 -1.95 9.40
N PHE A 92 -17.08 -1.49 8.49
CA PHE A 92 -16.70 -0.07 8.40
C PHE A 92 -17.84 0.81 7.91
N THR A 93 -18.64 0.34 6.95
CA THR A 93 -19.85 1.04 6.52
C THR A 93 -20.94 1.05 7.59
N ASP A 94 -20.98 0.06 8.45
CA ASP A 94 -21.90 0.05 9.59
C ASP A 94 -21.52 1.04 10.69
N ILE A 95 -20.21 1.23 10.93
CA ILE A 95 -19.68 2.17 11.92
C ILE A 95 -19.82 3.61 11.43
N ASN A 96 -19.60 3.87 10.15
CA ASN A 96 -19.67 5.20 9.55
C ASN A 96 -20.44 5.16 8.22
N LYS A 97 -21.73 5.50 8.28
CA LYS A 97 -22.62 5.49 7.10
C LYS A 97 -22.25 6.55 6.05
N ASP A 98 -21.54 7.60 6.45
CA ASP A 98 -21.10 8.69 5.58
C ASP A 98 -19.69 8.41 4.98
N LEU A 99 -19.03 7.31 5.35
CA LEU A 99 -17.70 6.95 4.91
C LEU A 99 -17.68 6.70 3.39
N LYS A 100 -16.90 7.50 2.67
CA LYS A 100 -16.61 7.22 1.27
C LYS A 100 -15.52 6.14 1.19
N ILE A 101 -15.79 5.08 0.44
CA ILE A 101 -14.81 4.02 0.19
C ILE A 101 -14.35 4.14 -1.26
N VAL A 102 -13.04 4.29 -1.46
CA VAL A 102 -12.45 4.47 -2.78
C VAL A 102 -11.38 3.42 -3.02
N ASN A 103 -11.53 2.65 -4.09
CA ASN A 103 -10.48 1.76 -4.59
C ASN A 103 -9.41 2.61 -5.29
N SER A 104 -8.24 2.77 -4.67
CA SER A 104 -7.17 3.58 -5.23
C SER A 104 -6.43 2.90 -6.39
N SER A 105 -6.56 1.58 -6.56
CA SER A 105 -5.98 0.85 -7.70
C SER A 105 -6.91 0.75 -8.92
N GLU A 106 -8.06 1.41 -8.91
CA GLU A 106 -8.99 1.39 -10.05
C GLU A 106 -8.27 1.81 -11.34
N GLY A 107 -8.39 0.99 -12.40
CA GLY A 107 -7.73 1.21 -13.67
C GLY A 107 -6.33 0.59 -13.81
N ILE A 108 -5.79 -0.04 -12.78
CA ILE A 108 -4.59 -0.88 -12.88
C ILE A 108 -4.96 -2.21 -13.54
N ILE A 109 -4.13 -2.68 -14.48
CA ILE A 109 -4.24 -4.03 -15.01
C ILE A 109 -3.62 -5.00 -14.00
N PRO A 110 -4.44 -5.81 -13.30
CA PRO A 110 -3.91 -6.65 -12.23
C PRO A 110 -3.07 -7.80 -12.79
N ILE A 111 -2.08 -8.22 -12.01
CA ILE A 111 -1.31 -9.45 -12.26
C ILE A 111 -2.05 -10.58 -11.54
N PRO A 112 -2.29 -11.74 -12.17
CA PRO A 112 -2.81 -12.90 -11.47
C PRO A 112 -1.91 -13.25 -10.29
N GLY A 113 -2.49 -13.53 -9.13
CA GLY A 113 -1.77 -14.09 -7.98
C GLY A 113 -1.34 -15.53 -8.26
N SER A 114 -0.56 -16.11 -7.37
CA SER A 114 -0.27 -17.54 -7.43
C SER A 114 -1.59 -18.33 -7.37
N ILE A 115 -1.73 -19.28 -8.29
CA ILE A 115 -2.91 -20.15 -8.36
C ILE A 115 -2.64 -21.33 -7.42
N ASP A 116 -3.40 -21.42 -6.32
CA ASP A 116 -3.46 -22.66 -5.53
C ASP A 116 -4.04 -23.76 -6.43
N ALA A 117 -3.22 -24.73 -6.82
CA ALA A 117 -3.63 -25.81 -7.72
C ALA A 117 -4.76 -26.69 -7.15
N ASP A 118 -4.99 -26.59 -5.84
CA ASP A 118 -5.99 -27.36 -5.11
C ASP A 118 -7.27 -26.56 -4.75
N GLN A 119 -7.34 -25.26 -5.12
CA GLN A 119 -8.55 -24.47 -4.87
C GLN A 119 -9.07 -23.91 -6.21
N GLU A 120 -10.27 -24.34 -6.58
CA GLU A 120 -11.08 -23.79 -7.71
C GLU A 120 -11.47 -22.31 -7.52
N HIS A 121 -10.76 -21.55 -6.67
CA HIS A 121 -10.97 -20.12 -6.48
C HIS A 121 -10.10 -19.34 -7.45
N SER A 122 -10.48 -19.44 -8.72
CA SER A 122 -10.05 -18.52 -9.77
C SER A 122 -10.29 -17.07 -9.35
N GLY A 123 -9.23 -16.26 -9.22
CA GLY A 123 -9.39 -14.84 -9.20
C GLY A 123 -8.71 -14.04 -8.10
N THR A 124 -7.73 -14.59 -7.40
CA THR A 124 -6.87 -13.73 -6.58
C THR A 124 -5.85 -13.04 -7.47
N PHE A 125 -5.73 -11.72 -7.30
CA PHE A 125 -4.72 -10.92 -7.96
C PHE A 125 -3.60 -10.57 -6.98
N ASP A 126 -2.39 -10.39 -7.48
CA ASP A 126 -1.28 -9.85 -6.71
C ASP A 126 -1.66 -8.45 -6.18
N PRO A 127 -1.65 -8.23 -4.87
CA PRO A 127 -2.08 -6.96 -4.30
C PRO A 127 -0.98 -5.88 -4.30
N HIS A 128 0.29 -6.20 -4.59
CA HIS A 128 1.47 -5.36 -4.36
C HIS A 128 1.65 -4.25 -5.41
N VAL A 129 0.55 -3.67 -5.86
CA VAL A 129 0.50 -2.59 -6.88
C VAL A 129 1.29 -1.33 -6.48
N TRP A 130 1.50 -1.10 -5.17
CA TRP A 130 2.24 0.07 -4.69
C TRP A 130 3.76 -0.01 -4.87
N LEU A 131 4.29 -1.15 -5.32
CA LEU A 131 5.73 -1.34 -5.49
C LEU A 131 6.23 -1.06 -6.92
N ALA A 132 5.44 -0.38 -7.75
CA ALA A 132 5.87 0.02 -9.08
C ALA A 132 5.45 1.47 -9.40
N PRO A 133 6.39 2.30 -9.90
CA PRO A 133 6.12 3.71 -10.24
C PRO A 133 4.95 3.91 -11.22
N ALA A 134 4.77 3.01 -12.19
CA ALA A 134 3.68 3.12 -13.16
C ALA A 134 2.31 3.01 -12.50
N GLU A 135 2.14 2.02 -11.63
CA GLU A 135 0.90 1.78 -10.87
C GLU A 135 0.65 2.89 -9.84
N ILE A 136 1.72 3.40 -9.22
CA ILE A 136 1.61 4.51 -8.26
C ILE A 136 1.06 5.78 -8.89
N LYS A 137 1.33 6.07 -10.15
CA LYS A 137 0.72 7.23 -10.83
C LYS A 137 -0.81 7.11 -10.88
N ILE A 138 -1.33 5.91 -11.10
CA ILE A 138 -2.77 5.63 -11.10
C ILE A 138 -3.33 5.78 -9.68
N ILE A 139 -2.67 5.16 -8.69
CA ILE A 139 -3.05 5.27 -7.28
C ILE A 139 -3.05 6.73 -6.82
N ALA A 140 -2.01 7.51 -7.13
CA ALA A 140 -1.91 8.93 -6.78
C ALA A 140 -3.02 9.76 -7.43
N LYS A 141 -3.40 9.45 -8.69
CA LYS A 141 -4.52 10.10 -9.37
C LYS A 141 -5.86 9.82 -8.71
N ASN A 142 -6.13 8.56 -8.38
CA ASN A 142 -7.36 8.15 -7.70
C ASN A 142 -7.42 8.75 -6.28
N THR A 143 -6.29 8.76 -5.58
CA THR A 143 -6.13 9.42 -4.27
C THR A 143 -6.44 10.91 -4.37
N LEU A 144 -5.87 11.63 -5.33
CA LEU A 144 -6.17 13.06 -5.56
C LEU A 144 -7.67 13.29 -5.78
N ASN A 145 -8.30 12.52 -6.65
CA ASN A 145 -9.72 12.67 -6.96
C ASN A 145 -10.60 12.48 -5.71
N ALA A 146 -10.28 11.47 -4.89
CA ALA A 146 -10.96 11.21 -3.63
C ALA A 146 -10.78 12.36 -2.62
N LEU A 147 -9.55 12.88 -2.52
CA LEU A 147 -9.23 14.00 -1.64
C LEU A 147 -9.92 15.29 -2.05
N ILE A 148 -9.92 15.66 -3.33
CA ILE A 148 -10.64 16.84 -3.84
C ILE A 148 -12.14 16.72 -3.60
N THR A 149 -12.72 15.53 -3.79
CA THR A 149 -14.13 15.29 -3.53
C THR A 149 -14.48 15.38 -2.04
N SER A 150 -13.56 15.03 -1.16
CA SER A 150 -13.78 15.03 0.30
C SER A 150 -13.42 16.36 0.97
N PHE A 151 -12.55 17.15 0.34
CA PHE A 151 -11.99 18.43 0.83
C PHE A 151 -11.89 19.44 -0.32
N PRO A 152 -13.01 19.85 -0.93
CA PRO A 152 -13.01 20.70 -2.12
C PRO A 152 -12.37 22.07 -1.89
N GLU A 153 -12.38 22.56 -0.64
CA GLU A 153 -11.74 23.80 -0.22
C GLU A 153 -10.22 23.80 -0.43
N HIS A 154 -9.58 22.61 -0.46
CA HIS A 154 -8.14 22.45 -0.64
C HIS A 154 -7.74 21.99 -2.04
N ALA A 155 -8.68 21.87 -2.98
CA ALA A 155 -8.46 21.29 -4.32
C ALA A 155 -7.26 21.93 -5.07
N GLY A 156 -7.10 23.25 -4.98
CA GLY A 156 -6.00 23.96 -5.64
C GLY A 156 -4.63 23.56 -5.13
N SER A 157 -4.45 23.50 -3.81
CA SER A 157 -3.19 23.09 -3.17
C SER A 157 -2.88 21.61 -3.43
N PHE A 158 -3.90 20.74 -3.35
CA PHE A 158 -3.74 19.33 -3.64
C PHE A 158 -3.28 19.08 -5.08
N MET A 159 -3.85 19.80 -6.04
CA MET A 159 -3.45 19.69 -7.45
C MET A 159 -1.98 20.10 -7.67
N VAL A 160 -1.54 21.19 -7.05
CA VAL A 160 -0.14 21.66 -7.13
C VAL A 160 0.81 20.61 -6.56
N ASN A 161 0.50 20.08 -5.38
CA ASN A 161 1.32 19.08 -4.71
C ASN A 161 1.33 17.74 -5.47
N TYR A 162 0.19 17.31 -6.01
CA TYR A 162 0.09 16.13 -6.87
C TYR A 162 1.00 16.24 -8.11
N ASN A 163 1.02 17.39 -8.79
CA ASN A 163 1.90 17.57 -9.94
C ASN A 163 3.38 17.46 -9.55
N ARG A 164 3.75 17.95 -8.36
CA ARG A 164 5.11 17.79 -7.82
C ARG A 164 5.41 16.32 -7.50
N LEU A 165 4.44 15.60 -6.93
CA LEU A 165 4.57 14.17 -6.67
C LEU A 165 4.77 13.37 -7.96
N LEU A 166 4.02 13.67 -9.03
CA LEU A 166 4.21 13.03 -10.34
C LEU A 166 5.63 13.23 -10.88
N GLN A 167 6.19 14.44 -10.77
CA GLN A 167 7.57 14.71 -11.20
C GLN A 167 8.58 13.87 -10.40
N LYS A 168 8.38 13.69 -9.09
CA LYS A 168 9.23 12.84 -8.26
C LYS A 168 9.14 11.37 -8.71
N ILE A 169 7.92 10.86 -8.94
CA ILE A 169 7.71 9.48 -9.40
C ILE A 169 8.37 9.26 -10.77
N ASP A 170 8.26 10.23 -11.71
CA ASP A 170 8.90 10.13 -13.01
C ASP A 170 10.43 10.13 -12.91
N SER A 171 10.99 11.03 -12.07
CA SER A 171 12.42 11.07 -11.80
C SER A 171 12.93 9.77 -11.20
N LEU A 172 12.21 9.22 -10.22
CA LEU A 172 12.53 7.95 -9.58
C LEU A 172 12.51 6.79 -10.60
N SER A 173 11.46 6.72 -11.43
CA SER A 173 11.35 5.69 -12.47
C SER A 173 12.53 5.73 -13.45
N GLY A 174 12.94 6.93 -13.88
CA GLY A 174 14.12 7.11 -14.74
C GLY A 174 15.43 6.69 -14.06
N GLN A 175 15.61 6.99 -12.76
CA GLN A 175 16.78 6.55 -11.99
C GLN A 175 16.82 5.03 -11.87
N ILE A 176 15.69 4.38 -11.61
CA ILE A 176 15.58 2.91 -11.54
C ILE A 176 15.97 2.31 -12.88
N GLU A 177 15.39 2.81 -13.98
CA GLU A 177 15.68 2.32 -15.33
C GLU A 177 17.16 2.43 -15.66
N GLN A 178 17.79 3.58 -15.39
CA GLN A 178 19.22 3.79 -15.56
C GLN A 178 20.08 2.80 -14.78
N LYS A 179 19.76 2.56 -13.50
CA LYS A 179 20.51 1.63 -12.64
C LYS A 179 20.38 0.19 -13.11
N LEU A 180 19.21 -0.20 -13.63
CA LEU A 180 18.94 -1.55 -14.10
C LEU A 180 19.36 -1.80 -15.56
N ALA A 181 19.66 -0.75 -16.35
CA ALA A 181 20.01 -0.88 -17.75
C ALA A 181 21.22 -1.79 -18.02
N PRO A 182 22.33 -1.74 -17.25
CA PRO A 182 23.49 -2.61 -17.49
C PRO A 182 23.33 -4.04 -17.00
N LEU A 183 22.20 -4.37 -16.33
CA LEU A 183 22.00 -5.67 -15.70
C LEU A 183 21.82 -6.76 -16.75
N LYS A 184 22.69 -7.78 -16.72
CA LYS A 184 22.64 -8.95 -17.63
C LYS A 184 21.69 -10.02 -17.13
N ASN A 185 21.73 -10.32 -15.82
CA ASN A 185 20.80 -11.23 -15.18
C ASN A 185 19.59 -10.44 -14.72
N ARG A 186 18.41 -10.78 -15.23
CA ARG A 186 17.14 -10.10 -14.96
C ARG A 186 16.28 -10.82 -13.94
N ASN A 187 16.80 -11.85 -13.27
CA ASN A 187 16.05 -12.64 -12.30
C ASN A 187 16.21 -12.10 -10.89
N ILE A 188 15.11 -12.01 -10.16
CA ILE A 188 15.04 -11.61 -8.75
C ILE A 188 14.56 -12.81 -7.95
N LEU A 189 15.42 -13.33 -7.07
CA LEU A 189 15.02 -14.36 -6.12
C LEU A 189 14.45 -13.69 -4.87
N ILE A 190 13.22 -14.02 -4.51
CA ILE A 190 12.51 -13.38 -3.42
C ILE A 190 11.72 -14.42 -2.62
N PHE A 191 11.63 -14.24 -1.29
CA PHE A 191 10.86 -15.16 -0.46
C PHE A 191 9.38 -15.11 -0.80
N HIS A 192 8.69 -14.03 -0.48
CA HIS A 192 7.28 -13.78 -0.85
C HIS A 192 7.18 -12.92 -2.12
N PRO A 193 6.34 -13.27 -3.12
CA PRO A 193 6.31 -12.62 -4.44
C PRO A 193 5.70 -11.22 -4.43
N ALA A 194 6.37 -10.24 -3.82
CA ALA A 194 5.85 -8.86 -3.71
C ALA A 194 6.29 -7.93 -4.86
N LEU A 195 7.25 -8.31 -5.69
CA LEU A 195 7.83 -7.42 -6.70
C LEU A 195 7.31 -7.64 -8.13
N ALA A 196 6.14 -8.29 -8.32
CA ALA A 196 5.67 -8.64 -9.66
C ALA A 196 5.37 -7.41 -10.54
N TYR A 197 4.77 -6.35 -10.01
CA TYR A 197 4.52 -5.10 -10.76
C TYR A 197 5.82 -4.36 -11.07
N TYR A 198 6.75 -4.34 -10.13
CA TYR A 198 8.10 -3.79 -10.36
C TYR A 198 8.82 -4.57 -11.45
N ALA A 199 8.82 -5.89 -11.37
CA ALA A 199 9.43 -6.78 -12.37
C ALA A 199 8.80 -6.56 -13.75
N ARG A 200 7.48 -6.47 -13.84
CA ARG A 200 6.76 -6.14 -15.09
C ARG A 200 7.24 -4.83 -15.70
N GLN A 201 7.30 -3.74 -14.90
CA GLN A 201 7.69 -2.41 -15.39
C GLN A 201 9.12 -2.38 -15.89
N PHE A 202 10.05 -3.00 -15.16
CA PHE A 202 11.48 -2.94 -15.46
C PHE A 202 12.04 -4.16 -16.17
N LYS A 203 11.16 -5.04 -16.71
CA LYS A 203 11.53 -6.23 -17.50
C LYS A 203 12.45 -7.18 -16.72
N LEU A 204 12.12 -7.41 -15.47
CA LEU A 204 12.75 -8.40 -14.59
C LEU A 204 11.82 -9.61 -14.46
N GLU A 205 12.36 -10.72 -13.98
CA GLU A 205 11.62 -11.94 -13.68
C GLU A 205 11.72 -12.23 -12.19
N GLN A 206 10.58 -12.27 -11.50
CA GLN A 206 10.51 -12.60 -10.09
C GLN A 206 10.39 -14.11 -9.92
N ILE A 207 11.27 -14.69 -9.12
CA ILE A 207 11.29 -16.11 -8.77
C ILE A 207 11.00 -16.23 -7.27
N PRO A 208 9.79 -16.63 -6.85
CA PRO A 208 9.46 -16.77 -5.45
C PRO A 208 10.05 -18.05 -4.85
N LEU A 209 10.42 -17.99 -3.55
CA LEU A 209 10.78 -19.16 -2.77
C LEU A 209 9.52 -19.85 -2.22
N GLU A 210 8.60 -19.09 -1.67
CA GLU A 210 7.34 -19.64 -1.19
C GLU A 210 6.43 -20.06 -2.35
N MET A 211 5.57 -21.01 -2.09
CA MET A 211 4.53 -21.45 -3.00
C MET A 211 3.17 -21.26 -2.31
N ASP A 212 2.33 -20.38 -2.87
CA ASP A 212 0.95 -20.18 -2.42
C ASP A 212 0.83 -19.84 -0.91
N GLY A 213 1.75 -19.00 -0.39
CA GLY A 213 1.79 -18.62 1.01
C GLY A 213 2.26 -19.72 1.96
N LYS A 214 2.81 -20.82 1.43
CA LYS A 214 3.35 -21.95 2.20
C LYS A 214 4.87 -22.02 2.11
N GLU A 215 5.47 -22.58 3.16
CA GLU A 215 6.89 -22.91 3.19
C GLU A 215 7.28 -23.79 2.00
N PRO A 216 8.45 -23.53 1.37
CA PRO A 216 8.90 -24.31 0.22
C PRO A 216 9.19 -25.76 0.60
N SER A 217 8.75 -26.69 -0.25
CA SER A 217 9.10 -28.10 -0.09
C SER A 217 10.59 -28.35 -0.32
N PRO A 218 11.21 -29.42 0.25
CA PRO A 218 12.62 -29.75 0.01
C PRO A 218 12.96 -29.93 -1.48
N LYS A 219 12.03 -30.44 -2.28
CA LYS A 219 12.20 -30.56 -3.72
C LYS A 219 12.26 -29.18 -4.38
N HIS A 220 11.33 -28.30 -4.06
CA HIS A 220 11.29 -26.95 -4.60
C HIS A 220 12.54 -26.15 -4.22
N MET A 221 12.99 -26.26 -2.96
CA MET A 221 14.24 -25.65 -2.51
C MET A 221 15.44 -26.10 -3.34
N LYS A 222 15.54 -27.42 -3.63
CA LYS A 222 16.61 -27.93 -4.48
C LYS A 222 16.54 -27.35 -5.89
N ASP A 223 15.35 -27.31 -6.48
CA ASP A 223 15.16 -26.78 -7.85
C ASP A 223 15.57 -25.30 -7.92
N ILE A 224 15.25 -24.50 -6.88
CA ILE A 224 15.69 -23.09 -6.74
C ILE A 224 17.23 -23.00 -6.61
N VAL A 225 17.86 -23.85 -5.78
CA VAL A 225 19.33 -23.88 -5.64
C VAL A 225 19.99 -24.13 -7.01
N ASP A 226 19.51 -25.15 -7.73
CA ASP A 226 20.06 -25.51 -9.05
C ASP A 226 19.89 -24.37 -10.07
N LEU A 227 18.72 -23.72 -10.07
CA LEU A 227 18.44 -22.56 -10.89
C LEU A 227 19.35 -21.36 -10.54
N ALA A 228 19.45 -21.03 -9.25
CA ALA A 228 20.25 -19.91 -8.77
C ALA A 228 21.74 -20.09 -9.12
N ARG A 229 22.27 -21.31 -8.96
CA ARG A 229 23.64 -21.62 -9.35
C ARG A 229 23.86 -21.51 -10.87
N LYS A 230 22.93 -22.06 -11.67
CA LYS A 230 22.98 -22.00 -13.13
C LYS A 230 22.97 -20.59 -13.66
N GLN A 231 22.21 -19.70 -13.02
CA GLN A 231 22.02 -18.31 -13.43
C GLN A 231 22.91 -17.33 -12.66
N ASN A 232 23.77 -17.83 -11.75
CA ASN A 232 24.63 -17.01 -10.89
C ASN A 232 23.85 -15.98 -10.05
N ILE A 233 22.65 -16.34 -9.57
CA ILE A 233 21.88 -15.50 -8.65
C ILE A 233 22.47 -15.66 -7.26
N ARG A 234 22.78 -14.54 -6.59
CA ARG A 234 23.41 -14.54 -5.25
C ARG A 234 22.68 -13.70 -4.23
N ILE A 235 21.60 -13.02 -4.60
CA ILE A 235 20.81 -12.19 -3.70
C ILE A 235 19.42 -12.79 -3.58
N ILE A 236 18.99 -12.98 -2.34
CA ILE A 236 17.65 -13.42 -1.98
C ILE A 236 16.99 -12.28 -1.20
N PHE A 237 15.92 -11.74 -1.75
CA PHE A 237 15.11 -10.75 -1.04
C PHE A 237 14.13 -11.42 -0.09
N ILE A 238 13.99 -10.88 1.11
CA ILE A 238 12.96 -11.28 2.07
C ILE A 238 12.33 -10.06 2.71
N GLN A 239 11.04 -10.11 2.91
CA GLN A 239 10.33 -9.06 3.62
C GLN A 239 10.51 -9.25 5.13
N LYS A 240 10.58 -8.13 5.87
CA LYS A 240 10.90 -8.12 7.31
C LYS A 240 9.87 -8.83 8.20
N GLU A 241 8.65 -9.06 7.71
CA GLU A 241 7.57 -9.76 8.41
C GLU A 241 7.67 -11.28 8.34
N PHE A 242 8.60 -11.83 7.55
CA PHE A 242 8.79 -13.28 7.39
C PHE A 242 10.03 -13.78 8.12
N ASP A 243 10.00 -15.06 8.53
CA ASP A 243 11.16 -15.71 9.09
C ASP A 243 12.23 -15.95 8.01
N ALA A 244 13.46 -15.55 8.33
CA ALA A 244 14.56 -15.62 7.37
C ALA A 244 15.27 -16.99 7.33
N GLU A 245 14.88 -17.99 8.12
CA GLU A 245 15.63 -19.24 8.26
C GLU A 245 15.82 -19.97 6.92
N ASN A 246 14.75 -20.15 6.15
CA ASN A 246 14.80 -20.79 4.83
C ASN A 246 15.62 -19.96 3.82
N ALA A 247 15.47 -18.64 3.82
CA ALA A 247 16.26 -17.77 2.95
C ALA A 247 17.75 -17.80 3.31
N LEU A 248 18.10 -17.85 4.61
CA LEU A 248 19.47 -17.98 5.08
C LEU A 248 20.07 -19.34 4.75
N GLN A 249 19.30 -20.43 4.84
CA GLN A 249 19.76 -21.75 4.42
C GLN A 249 20.08 -21.75 2.93
N LEU A 250 19.16 -21.25 2.11
CA LEU A 250 19.33 -21.17 0.66
C LEU A 250 20.55 -20.32 0.29
N SER A 251 20.73 -19.14 0.96
CA SER A 251 21.86 -18.26 0.66
C SER A 251 23.21 -18.93 0.89
N ARG A 252 23.35 -19.75 1.95
CA ARG A 252 24.56 -20.55 2.20
C ARG A 252 24.84 -21.55 1.07
N GLU A 253 23.79 -22.20 0.55
CA GLU A 253 23.93 -23.20 -0.51
C GLU A 253 24.31 -22.60 -1.86
N ILE A 254 23.86 -21.39 -2.17
CA ILE A 254 24.21 -20.70 -3.43
C ILE A 254 25.44 -19.80 -3.32
N GLY A 255 26.01 -19.66 -2.12
CA GLY A 255 27.12 -18.73 -1.83
C GLY A 255 26.69 -17.26 -2.02
N GLY A 256 25.47 -16.94 -1.61
CA GLY A 256 24.84 -15.63 -1.73
C GLY A 256 24.58 -14.93 -0.40
N GLU A 257 23.81 -13.86 -0.45
CA GLU A 257 23.36 -13.07 0.72
C GLU A 257 21.85 -12.93 0.77
N VAL A 258 21.29 -12.75 1.97
CA VAL A 258 19.89 -12.38 2.19
C VAL A 258 19.81 -10.87 2.38
N VAL A 259 18.90 -10.23 1.64
CA VAL A 259 18.62 -8.80 1.72
C VAL A 259 17.19 -8.61 2.24
N VAL A 260 17.09 -8.02 3.43
CA VAL A 260 15.78 -7.69 4.00
C VAL A 260 15.24 -6.41 3.35
N ILE A 261 14.00 -6.47 2.91
CA ILE A 261 13.23 -5.32 2.38
C ILE A 261 11.99 -5.08 3.22
N ASP A 262 11.47 -3.86 3.18
CA ASP A 262 10.20 -3.49 3.82
C ASP A 262 9.20 -2.93 2.80
N PRO A 263 8.40 -3.77 2.12
CA PRO A 263 7.41 -3.31 1.14
C PRO A 263 6.40 -2.31 1.71
N LEU A 264 6.25 -2.26 3.03
CA LEU A 264 5.31 -1.39 3.74
C LEU A 264 5.98 -0.16 4.37
N ASP A 265 7.24 0.16 4.00
CA ASP A 265 7.91 1.37 4.51
C ASP A 265 7.18 2.64 4.08
N TYR A 266 7.06 3.58 5.03
CA TYR A 266 6.55 4.92 4.74
C TYR A 266 7.39 5.66 3.70
N ASN A 267 8.73 5.53 3.77
CA ASN A 267 9.65 6.18 2.85
C ASN A 267 9.71 5.46 1.49
N TRP A 268 8.59 5.46 0.77
CA TRP A 268 8.42 4.72 -0.46
C TRP A 268 9.53 4.95 -1.51
N GLU A 269 9.92 6.20 -1.76
CA GLU A 269 10.98 6.52 -2.74
C GLU A 269 12.31 5.89 -2.36
N LYS A 270 12.70 6.00 -1.08
CA LYS A 270 13.93 5.40 -0.56
C LYS A 270 13.90 3.89 -0.70
N GLN A 271 12.80 3.25 -0.32
CA GLN A 271 12.62 1.80 -0.41
C GLN A 271 12.77 1.31 -1.85
N MET A 272 12.17 2.00 -2.82
CA MET A 272 12.30 1.65 -4.23
C MET A 272 13.74 1.76 -4.73
N LEU A 273 14.49 2.78 -4.30
CA LEU A 273 15.91 2.92 -4.63
C LEU A 273 16.77 1.86 -3.95
N ASP A 274 16.55 1.55 -2.68
CA ASP A 274 17.30 0.54 -1.93
C ASP A 274 17.15 -0.84 -2.58
N ILE A 275 15.92 -1.23 -2.94
CA ILE A 275 15.65 -2.47 -3.69
C ILE A 275 16.40 -2.47 -5.03
N THR A 276 16.30 -1.36 -5.78
CA THR A 276 16.96 -1.20 -7.08
C THR A 276 18.47 -1.34 -6.98
N GLU A 277 19.07 -0.68 -6.00
CA GLU A 277 20.53 -0.74 -5.79
C GLU A 277 21.01 -2.15 -5.52
N LYS A 278 20.27 -2.90 -4.70
CA LYS A 278 20.59 -4.29 -4.43
C LYS A 278 20.44 -5.18 -5.67
N ILE A 279 19.37 -5.01 -6.44
CA ILE A 279 19.21 -5.74 -7.70
C ILE A 279 20.37 -5.42 -8.67
N ALA A 280 20.77 -4.16 -8.78
CA ALA A 280 21.83 -3.71 -9.68
C ALA A 280 23.23 -4.23 -9.29
N THR A 281 23.44 -4.74 -8.07
CA THR A 281 24.72 -5.38 -7.69
C THR A 281 24.86 -6.80 -8.21
N GLN A 282 23.83 -7.42 -8.73
CA GLN A 282 23.88 -8.72 -9.39
C GLN A 282 24.57 -8.56 -10.78
N LYS A 283 25.84 -8.91 -10.86
CA LYS A 283 26.68 -8.79 -12.07
C LYS A 283 26.77 -10.12 -12.81
#